data_2a5de43950385c64aa5289570cba6cac
#
_entry.id   2a5de43950385c64aa5289570cba6cac
#
_cell.length_a   1.000
_cell.length_b   1.000
_cell.length_c   1.000
_cell.angle_alpha   90.00
_cell.angle_beta   90.00
_cell.angle_gamma   90.00
#
_symmetry.space_group_name_H-M   'P 1'
#
loop_
_entity.id
_entity.type
_entity.pdbx_description
1 polymer ?
#
loop_
_entity_poly.entity_id
_entity_poly.type
_entity_poly.pdbx_seq_one_letter_code
_entity_poly.pdbx_strand_id
1 'polypeptide(L)'
;MKEIEEITNQEYKYGFTTDVETDVIPVGLSEDVVRLISAKKNEPEWLLEFRLKAYRKWLTMPHPNWAHLDIPEIDFQAISYYAAPKTHTGDEKKEIDPELMKTFDKLGIPLEERAALAGNMAVDAVMDSVSVKTTFRETLAEKGIIFCSISEAVQEYPELVQKYLGSVVPASDNFYAALNSAVFSDGSFVYIPKGVRCPMELSTYFRINTGNTGQFERTLLVADEGAYLSYLEGCTAPMRDENQLHAAIVEIVVHKDAEVKYSTVQNWYPGDKEGKGGIYNFVTKRGITHENARLSWTQVETGSAITWKYPSCILKGDNSSAEFYSVAVTNNYQQADTGTKMIHIGKNTRSRIISKGISAGKSQNAYRGLVRVMPNAENVRNYSQCDSLLLGDKCGAHTFPTMRIQNPTAIIEHEATTSKISEDQLFYCQQRGIGVEDAVGLIVNGYAKEVMDKLPMEFAVEAQKLLQVSLEGSVG
;
A
#
# COMPACT_ATOMS: atom_id res chain seq x y z
N MET A 1 -19.73 -29.93 7.75
CA MET A 1 -18.39 -30.49 7.96
C MET A 1 -17.61 -30.66 6.65
N LYS A 2 -18.12 -31.29 5.58
CA LYS A 2 -17.39 -31.36 4.30
C LYS A 2 -17.16 -30.00 3.63
N GLU A 3 -18.10 -29.07 3.71
CA GLU A 3 -17.94 -27.70 3.17
C GLU A 3 -16.93 -26.87 3.97
N ILE A 4 -16.75 -27.13 5.24
CA ILE A 4 -15.76 -26.47 6.11
C ILE A 4 -14.36 -27.06 5.85
N GLU A 5 -14.23 -28.37 5.63
CA GLU A 5 -12.97 -29.00 5.22
C GLU A 5 -12.53 -28.58 3.81
N GLU A 6 -13.46 -28.25 2.91
CA GLU A 6 -13.14 -27.70 1.58
C GLU A 6 -12.68 -26.25 1.65
N ILE A 7 -13.12 -25.47 2.65
CA ILE A 7 -12.71 -24.08 2.88
C ILE A 7 -11.34 -24.01 3.58
N THR A 8 -11.08 -24.93 4.54
CA THR A 8 -9.82 -24.99 5.31
C THR A 8 -8.64 -25.58 4.53
N ASN A 9 -8.89 -26.33 3.45
CA ASN A 9 -7.86 -26.86 2.55
C ASN A 9 -7.68 -26.03 1.27
N GLN A 10 -8.22 -24.81 1.17
CA GLN A 10 -7.94 -23.96 0.03
C GLN A 10 -6.49 -23.45 0.12
N GLU A 11 -5.64 -23.92 -0.81
CA GLU A 11 -4.35 -23.32 -1.08
C GLU A 11 -4.51 -21.80 -1.29
N TYR A 12 -3.51 -21.02 -0.88
CA TYR A 12 -3.50 -19.57 -1.06
C TYR A 12 -3.99 -19.19 -2.47
N LYS A 13 -5.22 -18.66 -2.54
CA LYS A 13 -5.98 -18.40 -3.77
C LYS A 13 -5.19 -17.60 -4.81
N TYR A 14 -4.27 -16.75 -4.36
CA TYR A 14 -3.47 -15.85 -5.18
C TYR A 14 -2.07 -16.41 -5.48
N GLY A 15 -1.76 -17.64 -5.03
CA GLY A 15 -0.44 -18.27 -5.17
C GLY A 15 -0.08 -18.78 -6.57
N PHE A 16 -1.00 -18.72 -7.54
CA PHE A 16 -0.75 -19.17 -8.90
C PHE A 16 0.12 -18.18 -9.70
N THR A 17 0.85 -18.70 -10.70
CA THR A 17 1.57 -17.90 -11.69
C THR A 17 0.78 -17.82 -12.99
N THR A 18 0.93 -16.71 -13.72
CA THR A 18 0.36 -16.53 -15.07
C THR A 18 1.41 -16.90 -16.10
N ASP A 19 1.08 -17.79 -17.02
CA ASP A 19 1.98 -18.21 -18.10
C ASP A 19 1.91 -17.21 -19.25
N VAL A 20 2.65 -16.12 -19.13
CA VAL A 20 2.76 -15.06 -20.13
C VAL A 20 4.23 -14.84 -20.46
N GLU A 21 4.55 -14.77 -21.75
CA GLU A 21 5.90 -14.45 -22.20
C GLU A 21 6.28 -13.03 -21.76
N THR A 22 7.40 -12.90 -21.02
CA THR A 22 7.81 -11.66 -20.40
C THR A 22 9.13 -11.16 -20.95
N ASP A 23 9.23 -9.87 -21.23
CA ASP A 23 10.48 -9.16 -21.54
C ASP A 23 11.09 -8.67 -20.23
N VAL A 24 12.22 -9.28 -19.85
CA VAL A 24 12.95 -8.98 -18.61
C VAL A 24 14.30 -8.39 -18.97
N ILE A 25 14.67 -7.26 -18.35
CA ILE A 25 16.02 -6.70 -18.52
C ILE A 25 17.04 -7.48 -17.69
N PRO A 26 18.34 -7.41 -18.03
CA PRO A 26 19.40 -8.04 -17.23
C PRO A 26 19.37 -7.61 -15.77
N VAL A 27 19.79 -8.49 -14.88
CA VAL A 27 19.95 -8.22 -13.44
C VAL A 27 21.04 -7.17 -13.20
N GLY A 28 20.93 -6.47 -12.08
CA GLY A 28 21.88 -5.46 -11.64
C GLY A 28 21.36 -4.05 -11.78
N LEU A 29 21.91 -3.12 -11.01
CA LEU A 29 21.54 -1.71 -11.00
C LEU A 29 22.74 -0.83 -11.31
N SER A 30 22.63 -0.08 -12.40
CA SER A 30 23.64 0.86 -12.87
C SER A 30 22.97 2.06 -13.58
N GLU A 31 23.73 3.11 -13.92
CA GLU A 31 23.18 4.19 -14.75
C GLU A 31 22.69 3.68 -16.11
N ASP A 32 23.33 2.68 -16.70
CA ASP A 32 22.92 2.08 -17.98
C ASP A 32 21.56 1.37 -17.84
N VAL A 33 21.33 0.67 -16.75
CA VAL A 33 20.02 0.04 -16.46
C VAL A 33 18.94 1.11 -16.28
N VAL A 34 19.21 2.21 -15.57
CA VAL A 34 18.28 3.34 -15.43
C VAL A 34 17.95 3.96 -16.79
N ARG A 35 18.95 4.16 -17.65
CA ARG A 35 18.76 4.64 -19.04
C ARG A 35 17.96 3.66 -19.89
N LEU A 36 18.20 2.36 -19.73
CA LEU A 36 17.48 1.32 -20.44
C LEU A 36 15.99 1.28 -20.06
N ILE A 37 15.64 1.43 -18.77
CA ILE A 37 14.25 1.54 -18.29
C ILE A 37 13.58 2.74 -18.94
N SER A 38 14.22 3.92 -18.88
CA SER A 38 13.70 5.15 -19.46
C SER A 38 13.49 5.04 -20.98
N ALA A 39 14.44 4.43 -21.69
CA ALA A 39 14.35 4.19 -23.13
C ALA A 39 13.21 3.23 -23.50
N LYS A 40 13.03 2.12 -22.76
CA LYS A 40 11.91 1.17 -22.97
C LYS A 40 10.53 1.83 -22.79
N LYS A 41 10.44 2.84 -21.93
CA LYS A 41 9.21 3.60 -21.64
C LYS A 41 9.07 4.86 -22.51
N ASN A 42 10.02 5.14 -23.43
CA ASN A 42 10.06 6.36 -24.27
C ASN A 42 9.92 7.64 -23.44
N GLU A 43 10.58 7.70 -22.29
CA GLU A 43 10.43 8.81 -21.36
C GLU A 43 11.13 10.09 -21.88
N PRO A 44 10.59 11.29 -21.57
CA PRO A 44 11.24 12.55 -21.89
C PRO A 44 12.51 12.76 -21.06
N GLU A 45 13.45 13.54 -21.57
CA GLU A 45 14.78 13.79 -20.95
C GLU A 45 14.69 14.24 -19.50
N TRP A 46 13.72 15.10 -19.14
CA TRP A 46 13.56 15.57 -17.75
C TRP A 46 13.28 14.43 -16.76
N LEU A 47 12.59 13.37 -17.20
CA LEU A 47 12.31 12.23 -16.34
C LEU A 47 13.54 11.32 -16.22
N LEU A 48 14.29 11.14 -17.29
CA LEU A 48 15.59 10.45 -17.23
C LEU A 48 16.56 11.18 -16.27
N GLU A 49 16.65 12.49 -16.34
CA GLU A 49 17.46 13.28 -15.39
C GLU A 49 17.00 13.11 -13.94
N PHE A 50 15.67 13.10 -13.70
CA PHE A 50 15.09 12.81 -12.37
C PHE A 50 15.54 11.44 -11.86
N ARG A 51 15.47 10.40 -12.69
CA ARG A 51 15.90 9.04 -12.36
C ARG A 51 17.40 8.97 -12.04
N LEU A 52 18.24 9.51 -12.89
CA LEU A 52 19.69 9.50 -12.70
C LEU A 52 20.12 10.25 -11.45
N LYS A 53 19.48 11.38 -11.15
CA LYS A 53 19.70 12.13 -9.90
C LYS A 53 19.31 11.29 -8.68
N ALA A 54 18.20 10.59 -8.75
CA ALA A 54 17.75 9.69 -7.69
C ALA A 54 18.70 8.50 -7.50
N TYR A 55 19.16 7.87 -8.57
CA TYR A 55 20.14 6.79 -8.54
C TYR A 55 21.46 7.23 -7.87
N ARG A 56 22.03 8.38 -8.29
CA ARG A 56 23.24 8.92 -7.66
C ARG A 56 23.05 9.26 -6.20
N LYS A 57 21.84 9.73 -5.82
CA LYS A 57 21.49 9.94 -4.41
C LYS A 57 21.44 8.63 -3.65
N TRP A 58 20.80 7.58 -4.19
CA TRP A 58 20.71 6.27 -3.60
C TRP A 58 22.08 5.67 -3.27
N LEU A 59 23.06 5.78 -4.18
CA LEU A 59 24.43 5.30 -3.96
C LEU A 59 25.14 5.93 -2.75
N THR A 60 24.68 7.09 -2.30
CA THR A 60 25.25 7.81 -1.15
C THR A 60 24.49 7.59 0.16
N MET A 61 23.38 6.88 0.12
CA MET A 61 22.53 6.67 1.29
C MET A 61 22.88 5.37 2.00
N PRO A 62 23.01 5.37 3.33
CA PRO A 62 23.15 4.13 4.08
C PRO A 62 21.82 3.35 4.05
N HIS A 63 21.92 2.02 4.07
CA HIS A 63 20.75 1.17 4.27
C HIS A 63 20.15 1.48 5.65
N PRO A 64 18.81 1.63 5.76
CA PRO A 64 18.17 1.94 7.03
C PRO A 64 18.28 0.78 8.03
N ASN A 65 18.67 1.08 9.27
CA ASN A 65 18.86 0.10 10.34
C ASN A 65 18.07 0.46 11.63
N TRP A 66 17.18 1.43 11.56
CA TRP A 66 16.44 1.95 12.70
C TRP A 66 15.08 1.29 12.93
N ALA A 67 14.56 0.57 11.95
CA ALA A 67 13.32 -0.19 12.08
C ALA A 67 13.52 -1.42 12.99
N HIS A 68 12.46 -1.83 13.66
CA HIS A 68 12.47 -3.05 14.47
C HIS A 68 12.22 -4.28 13.57
N LEU A 69 13.13 -4.48 12.65
CA LEU A 69 13.11 -5.52 11.63
C LEU A 69 14.50 -6.12 11.48
N ASP A 70 14.58 -7.42 11.39
CA ASP A 70 15.79 -8.12 11.00
C ASP A 70 15.78 -8.28 9.46
N ILE A 71 16.28 -7.24 8.77
CA ILE A 71 16.30 -7.20 7.31
C ILE A 71 17.59 -7.90 6.84
N PRO A 72 17.49 -9.04 6.14
CA PRO A 72 18.66 -9.69 5.56
C PRO A 72 19.39 -8.76 4.59
N GLU A 73 20.65 -9.05 4.33
CA GLU A 73 21.41 -8.37 3.27
C GLU A 73 20.73 -8.62 1.91
N ILE A 74 20.33 -7.54 1.25
CA ILE A 74 19.69 -7.59 -0.07
C ILE A 74 20.77 -7.34 -1.12
N ASP A 75 20.99 -8.31 -1.98
CA ASP A 75 21.87 -8.13 -3.15
C ASP A 75 21.10 -7.40 -4.27
N PHE A 76 21.24 -6.08 -4.30
CA PHE A 76 20.63 -5.24 -5.34
C PHE A 76 21.20 -5.48 -6.74
N GLN A 77 22.30 -6.23 -6.87
CA GLN A 77 22.85 -6.59 -8.17
C GLN A 77 22.33 -7.93 -8.70
N ALA A 78 21.61 -8.70 -7.88
CA ALA A 78 20.96 -9.95 -8.29
C ALA A 78 19.50 -9.76 -8.74
N ILE A 79 18.95 -8.53 -8.69
CA ILE A 79 17.55 -8.21 -9.01
C ILE A 79 17.47 -7.65 -10.43
N SER A 80 16.44 -8.04 -11.20
CA SER A 80 16.01 -7.31 -12.39
C SER A 80 15.01 -6.21 -12.01
N TYR A 81 15.17 -5.03 -12.61
CA TYR A 81 14.42 -3.83 -12.26
C TYR A 81 13.29 -3.49 -13.24
N TYR A 82 13.06 -4.34 -14.21
CA TYR A 82 11.95 -4.18 -15.16
C TYR A 82 11.58 -5.54 -15.76
N ALA A 83 10.29 -5.83 -15.72
CA ALA A 83 9.68 -6.95 -16.40
C ALA A 83 8.34 -6.51 -16.97
N ALA A 84 8.04 -6.87 -18.20
CA ALA A 84 6.78 -6.53 -18.86
C ALA A 84 6.27 -7.73 -19.67
N PRO A 85 4.97 -8.04 -19.66
CA PRO A 85 4.39 -8.99 -20.61
C PRO A 85 4.72 -8.55 -22.03
N LYS A 86 5.17 -9.49 -22.89
CA LYS A 86 5.36 -9.19 -24.32
C LYS A 86 3.99 -8.94 -24.93
N THR A 87 3.66 -7.67 -25.15
CA THR A 87 2.49 -7.30 -25.97
C THR A 87 2.84 -7.59 -27.42
N HIS A 88 1.97 -8.32 -28.14
CA HIS A 88 2.11 -8.44 -29.58
C HIS A 88 2.03 -7.04 -30.18
N THR A 89 3.17 -6.59 -30.72
CA THR A 89 3.29 -5.32 -31.43
C THR A 89 2.59 -5.44 -32.78
N GLY A 90 1.33 -5.00 -32.83
CA GLY A 90 0.57 -4.95 -34.07
C GLY A 90 -0.79 -4.31 -33.84
N ASP A 91 -0.92 -3.08 -34.31
CA ASP A 91 -2.11 -2.25 -34.48
C ASP A 91 -2.93 -1.73 -33.28
N GLU A 92 -3.48 -0.54 -33.47
CA GLU A 92 -4.10 0.43 -32.56
C GLU A 92 -5.33 -0.02 -31.73
N LYS A 93 -5.63 -1.32 -31.67
CA LYS A 93 -6.56 -1.92 -30.72
C LYS A 93 -5.85 -3.06 -30.01
N LYS A 94 -5.14 -2.73 -28.95
CA LYS A 94 -4.51 -3.73 -28.06
C LYS A 94 -5.60 -4.62 -27.47
N GLU A 95 -5.87 -5.76 -28.09
CA GLU A 95 -6.57 -6.85 -27.41
C GLU A 95 -5.66 -7.34 -26.27
N ILE A 96 -6.20 -7.38 -25.06
CA ILE A 96 -5.48 -7.89 -23.90
C ILE A 96 -5.26 -9.38 -24.12
N ASP A 97 -4.06 -9.87 -23.80
CA ASP A 97 -3.75 -11.29 -23.84
C ASP A 97 -4.83 -12.07 -23.05
N PRO A 98 -5.46 -13.11 -23.66
CA PRO A 98 -6.49 -13.90 -23.00
C PRO A 98 -6.06 -14.54 -21.68
N GLU A 99 -4.78 -14.87 -21.50
CA GLU A 99 -4.25 -15.41 -20.23
C GLU A 99 -4.18 -14.32 -19.15
N LEU A 100 -3.88 -13.07 -19.51
CA LEU A 100 -3.99 -11.93 -18.61
C LEU A 100 -5.43 -11.69 -18.17
N MET A 101 -6.38 -11.73 -19.09
CA MET A 101 -7.81 -11.62 -18.77
C MET A 101 -8.25 -12.69 -17.78
N LYS A 102 -7.92 -13.96 -18.04
CA LYS A 102 -8.22 -15.08 -17.14
C LYS A 102 -7.58 -14.89 -15.75
N THR A 103 -6.38 -14.31 -15.70
CA THR A 103 -5.69 -14.02 -14.45
C THR A 103 -6.49 -13.04 -13.61
N PHE A 104 -6.90 -11.91 -14.19
CA PHE A 104 -7.66 -10.90 -13.47
C PHE A 104 -9.07 -11.40 -13.11
N ASP A 105 -9.71 -12.22 -13.94
CA ASP A 105 -10.97 -12.89 -13.60
C ASP A 105 -10.83 -13.82 -12.39
N LYS A 106 -9.77 -14.65 -12.34
CA LYS A 106 -9.47 -15.50 -11.17
C LYS A 106 -9.22 -14.67 -9.89
N LEU A 107 -8.64 -13.49 -10.04
CA LEU A 107 -8.41 -12.56 -8.93
C LEU A 107 -9.70 -11.83 -8.50
N GLY A 108 -10.76 -11.93 -9.31
CA GLY A 108 -12.03 -11.25 -9.05
C GLY A 108 -11.99 -9.77 -9.41
N ILE A 109 -11.09 -9.37 -10.32
CA ILE A 109 -10.89 -7.97 -10.72
C ILE A 109 -11.65 -7.73 -12.04
N PRO A 110 -12.69 -6.89 -12.04
CA PRO A 110 -13.51 -6.66 -13.22
C PRO A 110 -12.77 -5.75 -14.22
N LEU A 111 -12.24 -6.32 -15.30
CA LEU A 111 -11.62 -5.55 -16.38
C LEU A 111 -12.62 -5.12 -17.46
N GLU A 112 -13.84 -5.64 -17.45
CA GLU A 112 -14.90 -5.20 -18.33
C GLU A 112 -15.78 -4.15 -17.64
N GLU A 113 -16.06 -3.05 -18.32
CA GLU A 113 -16.86 -1.94 -17.76
C GLU A 113 -18.24 -2.38 -17.27
N ARG A 114 -18.86 -3.37 -17.94
CA ARG A 114 -20.16 -3.91 -17.53
C ARG A 114 -20.10 -4.62 -16.17
N ALA A 115 -19.03 -5.37 -15.90
CA ALA A 115 -18.83 -6.04 -14.63
C ALA A 115 -18.43 -5.02 -13.53
N ALA A 116 -17.64 -4.02 -13.91
CA ALA A 116 -17.26 -2.92 -13.02
C ALA A 116 -18.45 -2.02 -12.65
N LEU A 117 -19.44 -1.85 -13.51
CA LEU A 117 -20.68 -1.10 -13.21
C LEU A 117 -21.46 -1.70 -12.03
N ALA A 118 -21.37 -2.99 -11.82
CA ALA A 118 -22.01 -3.64 -10.66
C ALA A 118 -21.39 -3.19 -9.33
N GLY A 119 -20.10 -2.85 -9.33
CA GLY A 119 -19.36 -2.34 -8.17
C GLY A 119 -19.18 -0.83 -8.13
N ASN A 120 -19.68 -0.09 -9.13
CA ASN A 120 -19.50 1.38 -9.27
C ASN A 120 -18.04 1.84 -9.06
N MET A 121 -17.10 1.13 -9.70
CA MET A 121 -15.66 1.32 -9.53
C MET A 121 -14.93 1.31 -10.87
N ALA A 122 -14.00 2.25 -11.05
CA ALA A 122 -13.03 2.23 -12.14
C ALA A 122 -11.74 1.55 -11.68
N VAL A 123 -11.17 0.69 -12.52
CA VAL A 123 -10.01 -0.14 -12.19
C VAL A 123 -8.87 0.11 -13.17
N ASP A 124 -7.65 0.26 -12.64
CA ASP A 124 -6.39 0.16 -13.37
C ASP A 124 -5.68 -1.12 -12.94
N ALA A 125 -5.38 -2.00 -13.88
CA ALA A 125 -4.75 -3.28 -13.62
C ALA A 125 -3.29 -3.25 -14.07
N VAL A 126 -2.38 -3.46 -13.13
CA VAL A 126 -0.93 -3.44 -13.36
C VAL A 126 -0.36 -4.84 -13.14
N MET A 127 0.39 -5.36 -14.11
CA MET A 127 1.13 -6.60 -14.00
C MET A 127 2.62 -6.35 -14.18
N ASP A 128 3.41 -6.74 -13.19
CA ASP A 128 4.84 -6.45 -13.11
C ASP A 128 5.13 -4.96 -13.34
N SER A 129 5.74 -4.57 -14.45
CA SER A 129 6.18 -3.19 -14.70
C SER A 129 5.27 -2.37 -15.62
N VAL A 130 4.07 -2.84 -15.97
CA VAL A 130 3.19 -2.14 -16.93
C VAL A 130 1.72 -2.21 -16.56
N SER A 131 0.99 -1.10 -16.81
CA SER A 131 -0.48 -1.10 -16.79
C SER A 131 -1.01 -1.87 -18.02
N VAL A 132 -1.92 -2.81 -17.75
CA VAL A 132 -2.54 -3.68 -18.75
C VAL A 132 -3.81 -3.04 -19.28
N LYS A 133 -4.62 -2.47 -18.40
CA LYS A 133 -5.91 -1.84 -18.74
C LYS A 133 -6.41 -0.89 -17.68
N THR A 134 -6.93 0.27 -18.10
CA THR A 134 -7.69 1.20 -17.26
C THR A 134 -9.13 1.28 -17.77
N THR A 135 -10.11 1.08 -16.88
CA THR A 135 -11.55 1.11 -17.21
C THR A 135 -12.15 2.51 -16.99
N PHE A 136 -13.30 2.82 -17.61
CA PHE A 136 -14.07 4.08 -17.46
C PHE A 136 -13.30 5.36 -17.78
N ARG A 137 -12.22 5.28 -18.50
CA ARG A 137 -11.37 6.42 -18.81
C ARG A 137 -12.13 7.55 -19.53
N GLU A 138 -12.93 7.20 -20.54
CA GLU A 138 -13.72 8.19 -21.30
C GLU A 138 -14.79 8.85 -20.44
N THR A 139 -15.52 8.08 -19.64
CA THR A 139 -16.56 8.58 -18.72
C THR A 139 -15.98 9.53 -17.67
N LEU A 140 -14.78 9.25 -17.16
CA LEU A 140 -14.07 10.12 -16.22
C LEU A 140 -13.56 11.39 -16.90
N ALA A 141 -13.05 11.26 -18.15
CA ALA A 141 -12.55 12.37 -18.94
C ALA A 141 -13.65 13.40 -19.30
N GLU A 142 -14.92 12.98 -19.45
CA GLU A 142 -16.07 13.90 -19.63
C GLU A 142 -16.23 14.90 -18.47
N LYS A 143 -15.74 14.53 -17.26
CA LYS A 143 -15.70 15.41 -16.08
C LYS A 143 -14.33 16.08 -15.87
N GLY A 144 -13.42 15.92 -16.83
CA GLY A 144 -12.05 16.39 -16.76
C GLY A 144 -11.18 15.62 -15.77
N ILE A 145 -11.64 14.47 -15.27
CA ILE A 145 -10.87 13.60 -14.38
C ILE A 145 -9.86 12.81 -15.21
N ILE A 146 -8.61 12.81 -14.77
CA ILE A 146 -7.56 11.99 -15.36
C ILE A 146 -7.35 10.77 -14.46
N PHE A 147 -7.48 9.57 -15.02
CA PHE A 147 -7.13 8.31 -14.39
C PHE A 147 -6.46 7.42 -15.41
N CYS A 148 -5.16 7.24 -15.29
CA CYS A 148 -4.34 6.46 -16.22
C CYS A 148 -3.05 5.99 -15.52
N SER A 149 -2.24 5.20 -16.22
CA SER A 149 -0.91 4.86 -15.71
C SER A 149 -0.01 6.09 -15.62
N ILE A 150 0.98 6.05 -14.72
CA ILE A 150 1.97 7.14 -14.60
C ILE A 150 2.80 7.27 -15.90
N SER A 151 3.06 6.15 -16.59
CA SER A 151 3.78 6.14 -17.86
C SER A 151 3.03 6.88 -18.95
N GLU A 152 1.72 6.69 -19.02
CA GLU A 152 0.85 7.40 -19.95
C GLU A 152 0.73 8.88 -19.56
N ALA A 153 0.56 9.17 -18.27
CA ALA A 153 0.49 10.55 -17.79
C ALA A 153 1.75 11.37 -18.11
N VAL A 154 2.92 10.75 -18.08
CA VAL A 154 4.20 11.39 -18.47
C VAL A 154 4.17 11.85 -19.94
N GLN A 155 3.48 11.12 -20.82
CA GLN A 155 3.36 11.44 -22.23
C GLN A 155 2.24 12.46 -22.50
N GLU A 156 1.06 12.24 -21.94
CA GLU A 156 -0.14 13.03 -22.25
C GLU A 156 -0.28 14.30 -21.40
N TYR A 157 0.22 14.27 -20.15
CA TYR A 157 0.09 15.36 -19.18
C TYR A 157 1.42 15.74 -18.52
N PRO A 158 2.51 15.95 -19.31
CA PRO A 158 3.87 16.12 -18.77
C PRO A 158 3.99 17.29 -17.79
N GLU A 159 3.27 18.39 -17.99
CA GLU A 159 3.32 19.56 -17.11
C GLU A 159 2.75 19.26 -15.72
N LEU A 160 1.66 18.49 -15.65
CA LEU A 160 1.08 18.08 -14.36
C LEU A 160 2.00 17.11 -13.63
N VAL A 161 2.52 16.11 -14.34
CA VAL A 161 3.43 15.14 -13.73
C VAL A 161 4.70 15.84 -13.24
N GLN A 162 5.33 16.69 -14.06
CA GLN A 162 6.54 17.41 -13.69
C GLN A 162 6.32 18.35 -12.50
N LYS A 163 5.13 18.93 -12.36
CA LYS A 163 4.78 19.81 -11.23
C LYS A 163 4.68 19.06 -9.91
N TYR A 164 4.15 17.83 -9.93
CA TYR A 164 3.79 17.14 -8.70
C TYR A 164 4.69 15.95 -8.36
N LEU A 165 5.32 15.29 -9.33
CA LEU A 165 6.19 14.14 -9.10
C LEU A 165 7.40 14.51 -8.23
N GLY A 166 7.57 13.81 -7.11
CA GLY A 166 8.65 14.08 -6.16
C GLY A 166 8.43 15.31 -5.29
N SER A 167 7.27 15.99 -5.39
CA SER A 167 6.96 17.18 -4.59
C SER A 167 6.64 16.87 -3.14
N VAL A 168 6.13 15.67 -2.87
CA VAL A 168 5.78 15.19 -1.53
C VAL A 168 6.74 14.11 -1.04
N VAL A 169 7.22 13.26 -1.94
CA VAL A 169 8.26 12.25 -1.67
C VAL A 169 9.49 12.52 -2.54
N PRO A 170 10.38 13.42 -2.13
CA PRO A 170 11.64 13.63 -2.85
C PRO A 170 12.53 12.38 -2.73
N ALA A 171 13.44 12.18 -3.68
CA ALA A 171 14.42 11.08 -3.64
C ALA A 171 15.32 11.09 -2.38
N SER A 172 15.36 12.19 -1.65
CA SER A 172 16.08 12.30 -0.37
C SER A 172 15.28 11.88 0.87
N ASP A 173 14.01 11.46 0.71
CA ASP A 173 13.16 11.07 1.86
C ASP A 173 13.74 9.87 2.62
N ASN A 174 14.09 8.81 1.90
CA ASN A 174 14.74 7.63 2.46
C ASN A 174 15.38 6.77 1.36
N PHE A 175 16.13 5.73 1.76
CA PHE A 175 16.84 4.81 0.88
C PHE A 175 15.95 4.17 -0.20
N TYR A 176 14.78 3.62 0.19
CA TYR A 176 13.86 2.97 -0.74
C TYR A 176 13.11 3.97 -1.62
N ALA A 177 12.91 5.20 -1.15
CA ALA A 177 12.35 6.28 -1.98
C ALA A 177 13.35 6.73 -3.06
N ALA A 178 14.63 6.76 -2.74
CA ALA A 178 15.67 7.02 -3.73
C ALA A 178 15.75 5.90 -4.77
N LEU A 179 15.74 4.64 -4.33
CA LEU A 179 15.72 3.48 -5.21
C LEU A 179 14.50 3.50 -6.14
N ASN A 180 13.29 3.61 -5.58
CA ASN A 180 12.06 3.70 -6.38
C ASN A 180 12.15 4.85 -7.39
N SER A 181 12.56 6.04 -6.97
CA SER A 181 12.66 7.20 -7.87
C SER A 181 13.61 6.97 -9.06
N ALA A 182 14.61 6.11 -8.90
CA ALA A 182 15.53 5.73 -9.97
C ALA A 182 14.93 4.72 -10.95
N VAL A 183 14.14 3.75 -10.44
CA VAL A 183 13.76 2.55 -11.23
C VAL A 183 12.27 2.31 -11.32
N PHE A 184 11.39 3.18 -10.79
CA PHE A 184 9.96 2.92 -10.84
C PHE A 184 9.49 2.62 -12.28
N SER A 185 8.64 1.63 -12.38
CA SER A 185 8.19 1.12 -13.66
C SER A 185 6.83 1.68 -14.05
N ASP A 186 5.81 1.46 -13.24
CA ASP A 186 4.49 2.02 -13.47
C ASP A 186 3.78 2.28 -12.13
N GLY A 187 2.53 2.68 -12.21
CA GLY A 187 1.66 3.03 -11.10
C GLY A 187 0.56 3.93 -11.64
N SER A 188 -0.26 4.48 -10.77
CA SER A 188 -1.40 5.28 -11.18
C SER A 188 -1.16 6.78 -11.08
N PHE A 189 -1.65 7.49 -12.06
CA PHE A 189 -1.81 8.94 -12.03
C PHE A 189 -3.30 9.29 -11.96
N VAL A 190 -3.66 10.09 -10.94
CA VAL A 190 -5.03 10.60 -10.80
C VAL A 190 -4.98 12.11 -10.60
N TYR A 191 -5.76 12.83 -11.40
CA TYR A 191 -6.01 14.25 -11.21
C TYR A 191 -7.52 14.51 -11.19
N ILE A 192 -8.02 15.06 -10.08
CA ILE A 192 -9.42 15.49 -9.95
C ILE A 192 -9.46 17.00 -10.05
N PRO A 193 -10.15 17.57 -11.06
CA PRO A 193 -10.22 19.02 -11.27
C PRO A 193 -10.94 19.76 -10.13
N LYS A 194 -10.72 21.05 -10.08
CA LYS A 194 -11.33 21.97 -9.10
C LYS A 194 -12.85 21.81 -9.03
N GLY A 195 -13.35 21.59 -7.81
CA GLY A 195 -14.77 21.48 -7.50
C GLY A 195 -15.44 20.18 -7.98
N VAL A 196 -14.69 19.26 -8.57
CA VAL A 196 -15.23 17.99 -9.08
C VAL A 196 -15.21 16.93 -7.98
N ARG A 197 -16.34 16.27 -7.79
CA ARG A 197 -16.41 15.05 -6.97
C ARG A 197 -16.34 13.84 -7.90
N CYS A 198 -15.36 12.98 -7.69
CA CYS A 198 -15.25 11.74 -8.45
C CYS A 198 -16.53 10.90 -8.26
N PRO A 199 -17.22 10.51 -9.35
CA PRO A 199 -18.54 9.89 -9.25
C PRO A 199 -18.48 8.42 -8.80
N MET A 200 -17.31 7.81 -8.79
CA MET A 200 -17.09 6.39 -8.49
C MET A 200 -15.78 6.20 -7.72
N GLU A 201 -15.62 5.04 -7.09
CA GLU A 201 -14.34 4.61 -6.52
C GLU A 201 -13.32 4.40 -7.65
N LEU A 202 -12.09 4.88 -7.47
CA LEU A 202 -10.99 4.52 -8.34
C LEU A 202 -10.14 3.45 -7.66
N SER A 203 -9.72 2.45 -8.40
CA SER A 203 -8.91 1.36 -7.83
C SER A 203 -7.76 1.00 -8.74
N THR A 204 -6.60 0.70 -8.14
CA THR A 204 -5.49 0.08 -8.86
C THR A 204 -5.15 -1.25 -8.21
N TYR A 205 -4.95 -2.24 -9.04
CA TYR A 205 -4.58 -3.57 -8.61
C TYR A 205 -3.22 -3.95 -9.18
N PHE A 206 -2.27 -4.23 -8.28
CA PHE A 206 -0.90 -4.61 -8.61
C PHE A 206 -0.71 -6.12 -8.45
N ARG A 207 -0.17 -6.75 -9.48
CA ARG A 207 0.18 -8.17 -9.49
C ARG A 207 1.65 -8.36 -9.86
N ILE A 208 2.45 -8.85 -8.92
CA ILE A 208 3.78 -9.39 -9.25
C ILE A 208 3.58 -10.77 -9.87
N ASN A 209 4.22 -11.07 -10.98
CA ASN A 209 4.14 -12.37 -11.63
C ASN A 209 5.50 -12.98 -11.94
N THR A 210 6.46 -12.17 -12.36
CA THR A 210 7.79 -12.63 -12.81
C THR A 210 8.74 -12.83 -11.62
N GLY A 211 9.44 -13.98 -11.59
CA GLY A 211 10.46 -14.29 -10.57
C GLY A 211 11.77 -13.53 -10.77
N ASN A 212 12.60 -13.43 -9.73
CA ASN A 212 13.89 -12.73 -9.71
C ASN A 212 13.79 -11.24 -10.14
N THR A 213 12.61 -10.64 -10.02
CA THR A 213 12.36 -9.22 -10.33
C THR A 213 11.91 -8.46 -9.11
N GLY A 214 12.30 -7.19 -9.02
CA GLY A 214 11.73 -6.26 -8.07
C GLY A 214 10.50 -5.57 -8.67
N GLN A 215 9.54 -5.21 -7.80
CA GLN A 215 8.38 -4.40 -8.16
C GLN A 215 8.56 -2.99 -7.60
N PHE A 216 8.48 -1.99 -8.48
CA PHE A 216 8.76 -0.59 -8.13
C PHE A 216 7.65 0.31 -8.65
N GLU A 217 6.61 0.48 -7.84
CA GLU A 217 5.42 1.24 -8.21
C GLU A 217 5.49 2.68 -7.74
N ARG A 218 4.92 3.59 -8.53
CA ARG A 218 4.80 5.00 -8.15
C ARG A 218 3.44 5.57 -8.49
N THR A 219 2.64 5.82 -7.46
CA THR A 219 1.30 6.38 -7.57
C THR A 219 1.32 7.86 -7.19
N LEU A 220 0.69 8.70 -8.02
CA LEU A 220 0.55 10.13 -7.81
C LEU A 220 -0.90 10.55 -7.90
N LEU A 221 -1.47 11.02 -6.78
CA LEU A 221 -2.85 11.45 -6.67
C LEU A 221 -2.92 12.95 -6.38
N VAL A 222 -3.65 13.69 -7.18
CA VAL A 222 -3.84 15.12 -7.02
C VAL A 222 -5.34 15.45 -6.99
N ALA A 223 -5.82 15.96 -5.86
CA ALA A 223 -7.15 16.52 -5.74
C ALA A 223 -7.06 18.04 -5.70
N ASP A 224 -7.56 18.70 -6.74
CA ASP A 224 -7.54 20.15 -6.85
C ASP A 224 -8.55 20.80 -5.89
N GLU A 225 -8.63 22.11 -5.82
CA GLU A 225 -9.45 22.84 -4.85
C GLU A 225 -10.92 22.37 -4.84
N GLY A 226 -11.43 22.00 -3.66
CA GLY A 226 -12.80 21.52 -3.47
C GLY A 226 -13.11 20.16 -4.11
N ALA A 227 -12.10 19.44 -4.59
CA ALA A 227 -12.27 18.13 -5.21
C ALA A 227 -12.48 17.00 -4.18
N TYR A 228 -13.06 15.89 -4.64
CA TYR A 228 -13.21 14.67 -3.83
C TYR A 228 -12.72 13.45 -4.61
N LEU A 229 -11.93 12.63 -3.93
CA LEU A 229 -11.43 11.36 -4.44
C LEU A 229 -11.52 10.27 -3.37
N SER A 230 -12.07 9.11 -3.74
CA SER A 230 -11.88 7.87 -3.02
C SER A 230 -11.09 6.91 -3.91
N TYR A 231 -9.96 6.43 -3.40
CA TYR A 231 -9.01 5.60 -4.14
C TYR A 231 -8.60 4.39 -3.33
N LEU A 232 -8.56 3.25 -3.99
CA LEU A 232 -8.19 1.98 -3.40
C LEU A 232 -7.01 1.33 -4.13
N GLU A 233 -6.11 0.74 -3.38
CA GLU A 233 -4.98 -0.04 -3.89
C GLU A 233 -5.03 -1.46 -3.36
N GLY A 234 -5.04 -2.43 -4.27
CA GLY A 234 -4.92 -3.85 -3.98
C GLY A 234 -3.61 -4.42 -4.51
N CYS A 235 -2.96 -5.30 -3.75
CA CYS A 235 -1.68 -5.89 -4.15
C CYS A 235 -1.64 -7.38 -3.83
N THR A 236 -1.13 -8.19 -4.78
CA THR A 236 -0.90 -9.63 -4.59
C THR A 236 0.38 -10.10 -5.28
N ALA A 237 0.92 -11.23 -4.80
CA ALA A 237 2.03 -11.92 -5.43
C ALA A 237 1.81 -13.44 -5.41
N PRO A 238 2.41 -14.23 -6.35
CA PRO A 238 2.38 -15.68 -6.33
C PRO A 238 3.26 -16.23 -5.21
N MET A 239 3.07 -17.49 -4.85
CA MET A 239 3.96 -18.22 -3.96
C MET A 239 5.28 -18.56 -4.67
N ARG A 240 6.40 -18.20 -4.04
CA ARG A 240 7.75 -18.53 -4.54
C ARG A 240 8.69 -18.79 -3.38
N ASP A 241 9.65 -19.71 -3.58
CA ASP A 241 10.69 -20.05 -2.60
C ASP A 241 11.80 -19.00 -2.48
N GLU A 242 11.73 -17.95 -3.28
CA GLU A 242 12.66 -16.82 -3.28
C GLU A 242 12.04 -15.58 -2.65
N ASN A 243 12.88 -14.71 -2.11
CA ASN A 243 12.42 -13.40 -1.64
C ASN A 243 12.36 -12.43 -2.82
N GLN A 244 11.29 -11.64 -2.89
CA GLN A 244 11.12 -10.60 -3.89
C GLN A 244 11.02 -9.23 -3.23
N LEU A 245 11.72 -8.26 -3.82
CA LEU A 245 11.70 -6.87 -3.34
C LEU A 245 10.52 -6.10 -3.95
N HIS A 246 9.68 -5.57 -3.10
CA HIS A 246 8.66 -4.58 -3.46
C HIS A 246 9.00 -3.25 -2.80
N ALA A 247 9.22 -2.20 -3.60
CA ALA A 247 9.47 -0.86 -3.09
C ALA A 247 8.59 0.15 -3.81
N ALA A 248 7.53 0.61 -3.16
CA ALA A 248 6.54 1.50 -3.73
C ALA A 248 6.55 2.90 -3.13
N ILE A 249 6.11 3.87 -3.93
CA ILE A 249 5.86 5.25 -3.48
C ILE A 249 4.42 5.65 -3.82
N VAL A 250 3.78 6.31 -2.86
CA VAL A 250 2.50 7.01 -3.07
C VAL A 250 2.66 8.46 -2.63
N GLU A 251 2.35 9.36 -3.55
CA GLU A 251 2.30 10.80 -3.30
C GLU A 251 0.87 11.31 -3.43
N ILE A 252 0.37 12.04 -2.43
CA ILE A 252 -0.97 12.62 -2.45
C ILE A 252 -0.90 14.12 -2.18
N VAL A 253 -1.44 14.91 -3.10
CA VAL A 253 -1.60 16.35 -2.94
C VAL A 253 -3.08 16.68 -2.81
N VAL A 254 -3.46 17.23 -1.66
CA VAL A 254 -4.85 17.61 -1.36
C VAL A 254 -4.92 19.14 -1.24
N HIS A 255 -5.41 19.80 -2.28
CA HIS A 255 -5.52 21.25 -2.33
C HIS A 255 -6.62 21.77 -1.42
N LYS A 256 -6.77 23.08 -1.34
CA LYS A 256 -7.72 23.76 -0.47
C LYS A 256 -9.14 23.19 -0.61
N ASP A 257 -9.81 22.96 0.54
CA ASP A 257 -11.18 22.46 0.64
C ASP A 257 -11.41 21.07 -0.01
N ALA A 258 -10.35 20.37 -0.47
CA ALA A 258 -10.46 19.05 -1.08
C ALA A 258 -10.42 17.93 -0.04
N GLU A 259 -10.93 16.76 -0.42
CA GLU A 259 -10.93 15.55 0.40
C GLU A 259 -10.44 14.33 -0.41
N VAL A 260 -9.50 13.59 0.16
CA VAL A 260 -9.01 12.34 -0.40
C VAL A 260 -9.14 11.24 0.65
N LYS A 261 -9.76 10.12 0.25
CA LYS A 261 -9.74 8.85 0.99
C LYS A 261 -8.86 7.88 0.22
N TYR A 262 -7.85 7.37 0.87
CA TYR A 262 -6.95 6.39 0.30
C TYR A 262 -7.00 5.12 1.14
N SER A 263 -7.38 4.03 0.51
CA SER A 263 -7.47 2.70 1.13
C SER A 263 -6.50 1.73 0.49
N THR A 264 -5.93 0.81 1.27
CA THR A 264 -5.12 -0.27 0.74
C THR A 264 -5.44 -1.58 1.45
N VAL A 265 -5.58 -2.64 0.66
CA VAL A 265 -5.67 -4.01 1.12
C VAL A 265 -4.52 -4.78 0.47
N GLN A 266 -3.54 -5.18 1.28
CA GLN A 266 -2.37 -5.89 0.78
C GLN A 266 -2.40 -7.35 1.24
N ASN A 267 -2.20 -8.24 0.29
CA ASN A 267 -2.16 -9.66 0.49
C ASN A 267 -0.95 -10.24 -0.26
N TRP A 268 0.22 -10.04 0.31
CA TRP A 268 1.47 -10.55 -0.23
C TRP A 268 1.73 -11.99 0.22
N TYR A 269 2.55 -12.72 -0.52
CA TYR A 269 3.03 -14.01 -0.08
C TYR A 269 4.02 -13.86 1.10
N PRO A 270 3.75 -14.52 2.26
CA PRO A 270 4.54 -14.31 3.47
C PRO A 270 5.81 -15.15 3.59
N GLY A 271 6.05 -16.05 2.66
CA GLY A 271 6.99 -17.15 2.78
C GLY A 271 6.31 -18.43 3.26
N ASP A 272 7.06 -19.53 3.29
CA ASP A 272 6.59 -20.84 3.73
C ASP A 272 6.51 -20.95 5.29
N LYS A 273 6.13 -22.12 5.79
CA LYS A 273 6.02 -22.38 7.24
C LYS A 273 7.35 -22.31 7.98
N GLU A 274 8.46 -22.47 7.29
CA GLU A 274 9.84 -22.37 7.78
C GLU A 274 10.36 -20.92 7.70
N GLY A 275 9.63 -20.00 7.08
CA GLY A 275 9.99 -18.60 6.89
C GLY A 275 10.88 -18.36 5.67
N LYS A 276 10.89 -19.30 4.70
CA LYS A 276 11.67 -19.16 3.47
C LYS A 276 10.81 -18.50 2.38
N GLY A 277 11.42 -17.62 1.58
CA GLY A 277 10.75 -16.89 0.51
C GLY A 277 9.92 -15.72 1.05
N GLY A 278 8.99 -15.24 0.23
CA GLY A 278 8.06 -14.16 0.57
C GLY A 278 8.53 -12.77 0.18
N ILE A 279 7.63 -11.82 0.29
CA ILE A 279 7.83 -10.45 -0.19
C ILE A 279 8.49 -9.59 0.88
N TYR A 280 9.52 -8.82 0.50
CA TYR A 280 10.05 -7.69 1.25
C TYR A 280 9.35 -6.42 0.80
N ASN A 281 8.44 -5.92 1.61
CA ASN A 281 7.49 -4.85 1.28
C ASN A 281 7.92 -3.52 1.91
N PHE A 282 8.64 -2.69 1.15
CA PHE A 282 9.16 -1.39 1.58
C PHE A 282 8.38 -0.25 0.91
N VAL A 283 7.46 0.39 1.63
CA VAL A 283 6.53 1.35 1.06
C VAL A 283 6.64 2.72 1.71
N THR A 284 6.76 3.75 0.88
CA THR A 284 6.78 5.15 1.30
C THR A 284 5.52 5.85 0.80
N LYS A 285 4.60 6.20 1.70
CA LYS A 285 3.38 6.95 1.39
C LYS A 285 3.38 8.31 2.09
N ARG A 286 3.19 9.40 1.34
CA ARG A 286 3.15 10.76 1.88
C ARG A 286 2.00 11.54 1.28
N GLY A 287 1.28 12.25 2.13
CA GLY A 287 0.27 13.22 1.73
C GLY A 287 0.59 14.62 2.24
N ILE A 288 0.15 15.61 1.51
CA ILE A 288 0.17 17.01 1.94
C ILE A 288 -1.24 17.59 1.84
N THR A 289 -1.72 18.21 2.92
CA THR A 289 -3.03 18.86 2.97
C THR A 289 -2.89 20.37 3.08
N HIS A 290 -3.61 21.07 2.20
CA HIS A 290 -3.70 22.53 2.23
C HIS A 290 -4.87 22.99 3.10
N GLU A 291 -5.23 24.28 3.03
CA GLU A 291 -6.26 24.90 3.86
C GLU A 291 -7.60 24.14 3.79
N ASN A 292 -8.21 23.83 4.95
CA ASN A 292 -9.44 23.06 5.12
C ASN A 292 -9.44 21.65 4.48
N ALA A 293 -8.34 21.19 3.91
CA ALA A 293 -8.28 19.91 3.22
C ALA A 293 -8.28 18.71 4.17
N ARG A 294 -8.72 17.55 3.67
CA ARG A 294 -8.83 16.32 4.45
C ARG A 294 -8.17 15.15 3.73
N LEU A 295 -7.37 14.37 4.46
CA LEU A 295 -6.77 13.14 3.97
C LEU A 295 -7.04 12.00 4.96
N SER A 296 -7.63 10.91 4.47
CA SER A 296 -7.79 9.68 5.25
C SER A 296 -6.97 8.55 4.64
N TRP A 297 -6.15 7.91 5.46
CA TRP A 297 -5.45 6.67 5.15
C TRP A 297 -6.15 5.51 5.85
N THR A 298 -6.54 4.48 5.10
CA THR A 298 -7.01 3.21 5.67
C THR A 298 -6.18 2.08 5.10
N GLN A 299 -5.61 1.22 5.95
CA GLN A 299 -4.80 0.11 5.46
C GLN A 299 -5.03 -1.18 6.21
N VAL A 300 -5.05 -2.27 5.45
CA VAL A 300 -5.03 -3.65 5.94
C VAL A 300 -3.81 -4.32 5.35
N GLU A 301 -2.88 -4.67 6.23
CA GLU A 301 -1.60 -5.29 5.88
C GLU A 301 -1.62 -6.74 6.31
N THR A 302 -1.59 -7.63 5.34
CA THR A 302 -1.46 -9.07 5.56
C THR A 302 -0.40 -9.63 4.63
N GLY A 303 0.18 -10.75 5.01
CA GLY A 303 1.26 -11.35 4.22
C GLY A 303 2.57 -10.58 4.39
N SER A 304 3.45 -10.68 3.39
CA SER A 304 4.84 -10.24 3.39
C SER A 304 5.72 -10.94 4.43
N ALA A 305 6.93 -11.32 4.05
CA ALA A 305 7.94 -11.79 5.01
C ALA A 305 8.41 -10.62 5.90
N ILE A 306 8.63 -9.46 5.28
CA ILE A 306 9.02 -8.22 5.96
C ILE A 306 8.17 -7.07 5.45
N THR A 307 7.56 -6.29 6.36
CA THR A 307 6.82 -5.07 6.04
C THR A 307 7.46 -3.86 6.72
N TRP A 308 7.81 -2.85 5.92
CA TRP A 308 8.32 -1.55 6.34
C TRP A 308 7.48 -0.46 5.67
N LYS A 309 6.53 0.13 6.42
CA LYS A 309 5.52 1.00 5.80
C LYS A 309 5.01 2.08 6.77
N TYR A 310 5.25 3.33 6.41
CA TYR A 310 4.88 4.49 7.24
C TYR A 310 4.18 5.57 6.42
N PRO A 311 2.87 5.47 6.17
CA PRO A 311 2.10 6.57 5.62
C PRO A 311 2.27 7.83 6.47
N SER A 312 2.28 8.98 5.84
CA SER A 312 2.37 10.24 6.57
C SER A 312 1.50 11.33 5.96
N CYS A 313 1.16 12.33 6.78
CA CYS A 313 0.51 13.53 6.31
C CYS A 313 1.24 14.78 6.85
N ILE A 314 1.51 15.70 5.92
CA ILE A 314 1.97 17.05 6.24
C ILE A 314 0.73 17.95 6.21
N LEU A 315 0.23 18.32 7.41
CA LEU A 315 -0.90 19.22 7.57
C LEU A 315 -0.38 20.65 7.44
N LYS A 316 -0.24 21.11 6.18
CA LYS A 316 0.40 22.38 5.82
C LYS A 316 -0.54 23.56 5.95
N GLY A 317 -1.79 23.38 5.51
CA GLY A 317 -2.78 24.46 5.51
C GLY A 317 -3.55 24.54 6.83
N ASP A 318 -4.03 25.73 7.16
CA ASP A 318 -4.86 25.95 8.33
C ASP A 318 -6.16 25.14 8.26
N ASN A 319 -6.67 24.69 9.41
CA ASN A 319 -7.86 23.87 9.57
C ASN A 319 -7.83 22.52 8.83
N SER A 320 -6.70 22.11 8.28
CA SER A 320 -6.61 20.81 7.61
C SER A 320 -6.65 19.64 8.61
N SER A 321 -7.06 18.48 8.12
CA SER A 321 -7.17 17.27 8.95
C SER A 321 -6.64 16.03 8.25
N ALA A 322 -6.11 15.09 9.05
CA ALA A 322 -5.68 13.80 8.56
C ALA A 322 -6.08 12.67 9.51
N GLU A 323 -6.47 11.54 8.95
CA GLU A 323 -6.80 10.34 9.68
C GLU A 323 -5.94 9.15 9.20
N PHE A 324 -5.63 8.26 10.12
CA PHE A 324 -4.93 7.02 9.83
C PHE A 324 -5.58 5.87 10.58
N TYR A 325 -6.07 4.90 9.83
CA TYR A 325 -6.65 3.67 10.34
C TYR A 325 -5.88 2.49 9.78
N SER A 326 -5.37 1.61 10.63
CA SER A 326 -4.61 0.45 10.17
C SER A 326 -4.86 -0.81 10.97
N VAL A 327 -4.84 -1.94 10.26
CA VAL A 327 -4.69 -3.29 10.82
C VAL A 327 -3.45 -3.91 10.18
N ALA A 328 -2.52 -4.37 11.02
CA ALA A 328 -1.36 -5.13 10.57
C ALA A 328 -1.39 -6.51 11.22
N VAL A 329 -1.44 -7.56 10.39
CA VAL A 329 -1.47 -8.96 10.85
C VAL A 329 -0.18 -9.65 10.48
N THR A 330 0.46 -10.25 11.45
CA THR A 330 1.67 -11.05 11.27
C THR A 330 1.51 -12.43 11.89
N ASN A 331 2.00 -13.45 11.20
CA ASN A 331 1.99 -14.83 11.66
C ASN A 331 3.32 -15.52 11.33
N ASN A 332 3.55 -16.71 11.86
CA ASN A 332 4.78 -17.48 11.64
C ASN A 332 6.06 -16.65 11.89
N TYR A 333 6.88 -16.44 10.88
CA TYR A 333 8.16 -15.71 10.95
C TYR A 333 8.07 -14.28 10.38
N GLN A 334 6.87 -13.81 10.07
CA GLN A 334 6.68 -12.47 9.51
C GLN A 334 7.14 -11.38 10.46
N GLN A 335 7.67 -10.31 9.90
CA GLN A 335 8.06 -9.11 10.63
C GLN A 335 7.39 -7.89 10.02
N ALA A 336 6.82 -7.04 10.85
CA ALA A 336 6.26 -5.76 10.42
C ALA A 336 6.71 -4.63 11.36
N ASP A 337 7.23 -3.56 10.79
CA ASP A 337 7.36 -2.27 11.47
C ASP A 337 6.56 -1.25 10.64
N THR A 338 5.35 -0.96 11.10
CA THR A 338 4.40 -0.09 10.43
C THR A 338 4.07 1.11 11.31
N GLY A 339 3.36 2.06 10.75
CA GLY A 339 2.93 3.20 11.54
C GLY A 339 2.64 4.44 10.70
N THR A 340 2.70 5.61 11.34
CA THR A 340 2.36 6.85 10.65
C THR A 340 3.11 8.04 11.19
N LYS A 341 3.19 9.11 10.37
CA LYS A 341 3.74 10.41 10.78
C LYS A 341 2.72 11.50 10.48
N MET A 342 2.33 12.26 11.51
CA MET A 342 1.48 13.44 11.38
C MET A 342 2.29 14.68 11.71
N ILE A 343 2.51 15.54 10.71
CA ILE A 343 3.34 16.74 10.82
C ILE A 343 2.45 17.96 10.69
N HIS A 344 2.20 18.64 11.80
CA HIS A 344 1.34 19.82 11.87
C HIS A 344 2.14 21.09 11.67
N ILE A 345 1.84 21.82 10.59
CA ILE A 345 2.44 23.11 10.20
C ILE A 345 1.42 24.24 10.30
N GLY A 346 0.20 24.02 9.77
CA GLY A 346 -0.91 24.96 9.82
C GLY A 346 -1.55 25.07 11.20
N LYS A 347 -2.34 26.12 11.41
CA LYS A 347 -3.10 26.36 12.64
C LYS A 347 -4.40 25.56 12.63
N ASN A 348 -4.91 25.25 13.84
CA ASN A 348 -6.18 24.53 14.05
C ASN A 348 -6.22 23.16 13.35
N THR A 349 -5.08 22.56 13.07
CA THR A 349 -5.00 21.27 12.37
C THR A 349 -5.32 20.11 13.30
N ARG A 350 -5.89 19.03 12.73
CA ARG A 350 -6.34 17.87 13.50
C ARG A 350 -5.81 16.58 12.88
N SER A 351 -5.41 15.64 13.74
CA SER A 351 -5.08 14.28 13.30
C SER A 351 -5.64 13.23 14.24
N ARG A 352 -6.03 12.08 13.66
CA ARG A 352 -6.48 10.90 14.38
C ARG A 352 -5.71 9.67 13.88
N ILE A 353 -5.23 8.86 14.81
CA ILE A 353 -4.48 7.64 14.52
C ILE A 353 -5.13 6.49 15.28
N ILE A 354 -5.58 5.46 14.57
CA ILE A 354 -6.06 4.19 15.12
C ILE A 354 -5.28 3.07 14.46
N SER A 355 -4.42 2.41 15.24
CA SER A 355 -3.59 1.31 14.74
C SER A 355 -3.83 0.05 15.56
N LYS A 356 -4.17 -1.04 14.87
CA LYS A 356 -4.41 -2.35 15.45
C LYS A 356 -3.34 -3.32 14.94
N GLY A 357 -2.52 -3.86 15.84
CA GLY A 357 -1.53 -4.90 15.55
C GLY A 357 -2.04 -6.26 15.99
N ILE A 358 -1.87 -7.30 15.17
CA ILE A 358 -2.19 -8.69 15.52
C ILE A 358 -0.95 -9.52 15.23
N SER A 359 -0.47 -10.22 16.24
CA SER A 359 0.73 -11.06 16.13
C SER A 359 0.43 -12.48 16.54
N ALA A 360 0.85 -13.44 15.73
CA ALA A 360 0.68 -14.87 15.96
C ALA A 360 1.98 -15.65 15.68
N GLY A 361 2.03 -16.91 16.10
CA GLY A 361 3.17 -17.80 15.85
C GLY A 361 4.47 -17.28 16.47
N LYS A 362 5.47 -16.99 15.65
CA LYS A 362 6.77 -16.42 16.04
C LYS A 362 7.00 -15.02 15.49
N SER A 363 5.95 -14.39 14.99
CA SER A 363 6.01 -13.11 14.30
C SER A 363 6.32 -11.93 15.23
N GLN A 364 6.82 -10.85 14.64
CA GLN A 364 7.11 -9.59 15.32
C GLN A 364 6.35 -8.46 14.63
N ASN A 365 5.56 -7.72 15.40
CA ASN A 365 4.77 -6.59 14.89
C ASN A 365 5.09 -5.34 15.69
N ALA A 366 5.56 -4.31 15.01
CA ALA A 366 5.91 -3.04 15.61
C ALA A 366 5.06 -1.90 15.03
N TYR A 367 4.55 -1.05 15.89
CA TYR A 367 3.97 0.24 15.52
C TYR A 367 4.94 1.37 15.83
N ARG A 368 5.17 2.25 14.86
CA ARG A 368 6.02 3.44 15.01
C ARG A 368 5.28 4.70 14.61
N GLY A 369 4.97 5.55 15.59
CA GLY A 369 4.22 6.80 15.39
C GLY A 369 5.09 8.03 15.57
N LEU A 370 4.90 9.05 14.72
CA LEU A 370 5.45 10.38 14.94
C LEU A 370 4.33 11.43 14.85
N VAL A 371 4.13 12.18 15.93
CA VAL A 371 3.34 13.41 15.91
C VAL A 371 4.29 14.58 16.13
N ARG A 372 4.38 15.46 15.15
CA ARG A 372 5.20 16.66 15.20
C ARG A 372 4.36 17.92 15.06
N VAL A 373 4.45 18.80 16.03
CA VAL A 373 3.79 20.12 16.02
C VAL A 373 4.86 21.18 15.86
N MET A 374 4.79 21.96 14.79
CA MET A 374 5.74 23.02 14.47
C MET A 374 5.48 24.26 15.36
N PRO A 375 6.48 25.16 15.55
CA PRO A 375 6.35 26.30 16.45
C PRO A 375 5.15 27.20 16.16
N ASN A 376 4.77 27.39 14.90
CA ASN A 376 3.68 28.27 14.48
C ASN A 376 2.32 27.55 14.34
N ALA A 377 2.27 26.25 14.61
CA ALA A 377 1.05 25.44 14.49
C ALA A 377 0.24 25.55 15.81
N GLU A 378 -0.57 26.58 15.90
CA GLU A 378 -1.44 26.86 17.06
C GLU A 378 -2.69 25.97 17.06
N ASN A 379 -3.20 25.63 18.24
CA ASN A 379 -4.45 24.90 18.48
C ASN A 379 -4.52 23.51 17.78
N VAL A 380 -3.38 22.84 17.67
CA VAL A 380 -3.31 21.49 17.12
C VAL A 380 -4.00 20.50 18.06
N ARG A 381 -4.72 19.54 17.48
CA ARG A 381 -5.31 18.40 18.18
C ARG A 381 -4.86 17.10 17.54
N ASN A 382 -4.36 16.17 18.35
CA ASN A 382 -4.10 14.80 17.94
C ASN A 382 -4.66 13.81 18.94
N TYR A 383 -5.24 12.74 18.44
CA TYR A 383 -5.56 11.53 19.19
C TYR A 383 -4.89 10.34 18.51
N SER A 384 -4.15 9.56 19.28
CA SER A 384 -3.47 8.34 18.80
C SER A 384 -3.80 7.17 19.71
N GLN A 385 -4.29 6.09 19.12
CA GLN A 385 -4.55 4.82 19.78
C GLN A 385 -3.82 3.70 19.05
N CYS A 386 -3.01 2.93 19.81
CA CYS A 386 -2.20 1.84 19.27
C CYS A 386 -2.42 0.59 20.10
N ASP A 387 -3.22 -0.33 19.59
CA ASP A 387 -3.55 -1.55 20.30
C ASP A 387 -2.89 -2.76 19.65
N SER A 388 -2.44 -3.71 20.46
CA SER A 388 -1.84 -4.95 20.00
C SER A 388 -2.53 -6.15 20.62
N LEU A 389 -2.81 -7.16 19.79
CA LEU A 389 -3.38 -8.45 20.19
C LEU A 389 -2.38 -9.56 19.91
N LEU A 390 -2.03 -10.34 20.94
CA LEU A 390 -1.12 -11.48 20.86
C LEU A 390 -1.90 -12.80 20.84
N LEU A 391 -1.56 -13.65 19.87
CA LEU A 391 -2.07 -15.01 19.69
C LEU A 391 -0.92 -15.99 19.88
N GLY A 392 -0.74 -16.46 21.12
CA GLY A 392 0.34 -17.38 21.50
C GLY A 392 1.44 -16.72 22.34
N ASP A 393 2.52 -17.47 22.60
CA ASP A 393 3.59 -17.10 23.56
C ASP A 393 4.91 -16.68 22.91
N LYS A 394 5.06 -16.89 21.60
CA LYS A 394 6.34 -16.66 20.89
C LYS A 394 6.29 -15.46 19.95
N CYS A 395 5.13 -14.85 19.77
CA CYS A 395 5.00 -13.63 18.99
C CYS A 395 5.26 -12.38 19.84
N GLY A 396 5.61 -11.27 19.16
CA GLY A 396 5.92 -10.00 19.83
C GLY A 396 5.09 -8.84 19.30
N ALA A 397 4.83 -7.86 20.17
CA ALA A 397 4.26 -6.58 19.83
C ALA A 397 5.11 -5.46 20.42
N HIS A 398 5.43 -4.45 19.61
CA HIS A 398 6.31 -3.35 19.99
C HIS A 398 5.68 -2.02 19.61
N THR A 399 5.84 -0.99 20.44
CA THR A 399 5.28 0.34 20.18
C THR A 399 6.34 1.41 20.41
N PHE A 400 6.59 2.24 19.38
CA PHE A 400 7.60 3.30 19.39
C PHE A 400 6.95 4.67 19.10
N PRO A 401 6.24 5.27 20.07
CA PRO A 401 5.64 6.58 19.88
C PRO A 401 6.71 7.67 20.02
N THR A 402 6.66 8.66 19.14
CA THR A 402 7.47 9.86 19.19
C THR A 402 6.59 11.10 19.07
N MET A 403 6.70 11.99 20.07
CA MET A 403 5.96 13.25 20.08
C MET A 403 6.94 14.42 20.17
N ARG A 404 6.90 15.30 19.15
CA ARG A 404 7.74 16.51 19.10
C ARG A 404 6.85 17.74 19.06
N ILE A 405 6.52 18.28 20.21
CA ILE A 405 5.56 19.37 20.37
C ILE A 405 6.31 20.67 20.63
N GLN A 406 6.24 21.60 19.68
CA GLN A 406 6.96 22.87 19.74
C GLN A 406 5.99 24.08 19.94
N ASN A 407 4.69 23.83 20.10
CA ASN A 407 3.69 24.88 20.37
C ASN A 407 2.88 24.52 21.62
N PRO A 408 2.76 25.40 22.63
CA PRO A 408 2.12 25.10 23.91
C PRO A 408 0.59 25.02 23.83
N THR A 409 -0.04 25.46 22.74
CA THR A 409 -1.51 25.39 22.56
C THR A 409 -1.98 24.02 22.03
N ALA A 410 -1.04 23.13 21.68
CA ALA A 410 -1.36 21.80 21.17
C ALA A 410 -1.90 20.89 22.29
N ILE A 411 -2.89 20.07 21.95
CA ILE A 411 -3.39 18.99 22.79
C ILE A 411 -3.16 17.68 22.06
N ILE A 412 -2.33 16.83 22.67
CA ILE A 412 -1.91 15.55 22.09
C ILE A 412 -2.24 14.46 23.10
N GLU A 413 -3.03 13.49 22.65
CA GLU A 413 -3.45 12.33 23.42
C GLU A 413 -2.88 11.06 22.78
N HIS A 414 -2.35 10.17 23.61
CA HIS A 414 -1.81 8.88 23.15
C HIS A 414 -2.20 7.77 24.12
N GLU A 415 -2.77 6.72 23.58
CA GLU A 415 -3.10 5.49 24.28
C GLU A 415 -2.40 4.31 23.59
N ALA A 416 -1.90 3.35 24.36
CA ALA A 416 -1.35 2.12 23.85
C ALA A 416 -1.76 0.95 24.75
N THR A 417 -2.29 -0.11 24.15
CA THR A 417 -2.65 -1.33 24.87
C THR A 417 -2.01 -2.53 24.20
N THR A 418 -1.65 -3.53 25.02
CA THR A 418 -1.26 -4.84 24.54
C THR A 418 -2.02 -5.88 25.34
N SER A 419 -2.74 -6.74 24.63
CA SER A 419 -3.51 -7.81 25.23
C SER A 419 -3.17 -9.15 24.57
N LYS A 420 -3.29 -10.22 25.33
CA LYS A 420 -3.27 -11.58 24.83
C LYS A 420 -4.71 -12.07 24.73
N ILE A 421 -4.99 -12.93 23.75
CA ILE A 421 -6.31 -13.54 23.62
C ILE A 421 -6.65 -14.28 24.91
N SER A 422 -7.84 -14.06 25.44
CA SER A 422 -8.25 -14.64 26.72
C SER A 422 -8.67 -16.11 26.55
N GLU A 423 -8.05 -17.00 27.32
CA GLU A 423 -8.47 -18.41 27.39
C GLU A 423 -9.90 -18.53 27.86
N ASP A 424 -10.37 -17.67 28.76
CA ASP A 424 -11.77 -17.66 29.23
C ASP A 424 -12.73 -17.29 28.10
N GLN A 425 -12.37 -16.36 27.22
CA GLN A 425 -13.18 -16.01 26.04
C GLN A 425 -13.24 -17.18 25.04
N LEU A 426 -12.13 -17.85 24.79
CA LEU A 426 -12.10 -19.04 23.95
C LEU A 426 -12.93 -20.17 24.56
N PHE A 427 -12.76 -20.43 25.84
CA PHE A 427 -13.55 -21.43 26.58
C PHE A 427 -15.04 -21.10 26.51
N TYR A 428 -15.44 -19.86 26.72
CA TYR A 428 -16.82 -19.41 26.62
C TYR A 428 -17.43 -19.69 25.22
N CYS A 429 -16.67 -19.45 24.14
CA CYS A 429 -17.08 -19.76 22.77
C CYS A 429 -17.21 -21.27 22.57
N GLN A 430 -16.25 -22.07 23.04
CA GLN A 430 -16.28 -23.54 22.95
C GLN A 430 -17.47 -24.17 23.68
N GLN A 431 -17.84 -23.61 24.84
CA GLN A 431 -19.03 -24.06 25.56
C GLN A 431 -20.35 -23.87 24.78
N ARG A 432 -20.33 -23.05 23.74
CA ARG A 432 -21.44 -22.80 22.80
C ARG A 432 -21.30 -23.54 21.49
N GLY A 433 -20.35 -24.47 21.40
CA GLY A 433 -20.12 -25.29 20.22
C GLY A 433 -19.37 -24.57 19.09
N ILE A 434 -18.75 -23.40 19.35
CA ILE A 434 -17.92 -22.70 18.41
C ILE A 434 -16.50 -23.28 18.46
N GLY A 435 -15.96 -23.72 17.32
CA GLY A 435 -14.59 -24.23 17.24
C GLY A 435 -13.54 -23.16 17.63
N VAL A 436 -12.34 -23.60 18.03
CA VAL A 436 -11.30 -22.68 18.51
C VAL A 436 -10.92 -21.69 17.41
N GLU A 437 -10.72 -22.13 16.18
CA GLU A 437 -10.35 -21.29 15.03
C GLU A 437 -11.45 -20.26 14.71
N ASP A 438 -12.72 -20.70 14.72
CA ASP A 438 -13.86 -19.80 14.53
C ASP A 438 -13.95 -18.75 15.64
N ALA A 439 -13.69 -19.15 16.88
CA ALA A 439 -13.69 -18.25 18.04
C ALA A 439 -12.59 -17.18 17.91
N VAL A 440 -11.39 -17.59 17.50
CA VAL A 440 -10.28 -16.66 17.21
C VAL A 440 -10.66 -15.71 16.07
N GLY A 441 -11.21 -16.23 14.98
CA GLY A 441 -11.70 -15.42 13.86
C GLY A 441 -12.73 -14.37 14.28
N LEU A 442 -13.70 -14.73 15.13
CA LEU A 442 -14.70 -13.81 15.68
C LEU A 442 -14.05 -12.69 16.53
N ILE A 443 -13.12 -13.06 17.43
CA ILE A 443 -12.44 -12.10 18.30
C ILE A 443 -11.59 -11.13 17.46
N VAL A 444 -10.82 -11.64 16.51
CA VAL A 444 -9.96 -10.85 15.62
C VAL A 444 -10.78 -9.89 14.74
N ASN A 445 -11.87 -10.38 14.14
CA ASN A 445 -12.76 -9.52 13.34
C ASN A 445 -13.41 -8.42 14.20
N GLY A 446 -13.83 -8.75 15.42
CA GLY A 446 -14.34 -7.76 16.38
C GLY A 446 -13.28 -6.72 16.75
N TYR A 447 -12.04 -7.14 16.95
CA TYR A 447 -10.91 -6.27 17.27
C TYR A 447 -10.55 -5.32 16.11
N ALA A 448 -10.60 -5.79 14.87
CA ALA A 448 -10.29 -5.03 13.67
C ALA A 448 -11.46 -4.18 13.16
N LYS A 449 -12.68 -4.34 13.69
CA LYS A 449 -13.92 -3.79 13.16
C LYS A 449 -13.86 -2.28 12.88
N GLU A 450 -13.31 -1.46 13.80
CA GLU A 450 -13.24 -0.01 13.66
C GLU A 450 -12.46 0.41 12.39
N VAL A 451 -11.44 -0.35 12.01
CA VAL A 451 -10.67 -0.09 10.78
C VAL A 451 -11.42 -0.61 9.56
N MET A 452 -12.01 -1.80 9.66
CA MET A 452 -12.78 -2.41 8.56
C MET A 452 -13.96 -1.55 8.14
N ASP A 453 -14.65 -0.91 9.09
CA ASP A 453 -15.79 -0.02 8.83
C ASP A 453 -15.40 1.25 8.03
N LYS A 454 -14.10 1.52 7.82
CA LYS A 454 -13.59 2.63 6.99
C LYS A 454 -13.36 2.24 5.54
N LEU A 455 -13.31 0.95 5.23
CA LEU A 455 -13.17 0.45 3.87
C LEU A 455 -14.51 0.48 3.13
N PRO A 456 -14.51 0.63 1.79
CA PRO A 456 -15.67 0.28 0.97
C PRO A 456 -16.12 -1.15 1.25
N MET A 457 -17.46 -1.40 1.15
CA MET A 457 -18.06 -2.64 1.66
C MET A 457 -17.47 -3.91 1.01
N GLU A 458 -17.23 -3.88 -0.30
CA GLU A 458 -16.67 -5.01 -1.04
C GLU A 458 -15.28 -5.40 -0.52
N PHE A 459 -14.46 -4.39 -0.22
CA PHE A 459 -13.09 -4.57 0.30
C PHE A 459 -13.06 -4.91 1.79
N ALA A 460 -14.05 -4.45 2.56
CA ALA A 460 -14.19 -4.85 3.96
C ALA A 460 -14.43 -6.35 4.08
N VAL A 461 -15.26 -6.94 3.21
CA VAL A 461 -15.52 -8.39 3.17
C VAL A 461 -14.27 -9.17 2.77
N GLU A 462 -13.53 -8.69 1.76
CA GLU A 462 -12.26 -9.31 1.36
C GLU A 462 -11.23 -9.24 2.49
N ALA A 463 -11.04 -8.07 3.08
CA ALA A 463 -10.13 -7.87 4.19
C ALA A 463 -10.46 -8.77 5.41
N GLN A 464 -11.74 -8.93 5.75
CA GLN A 464 -12.16 -9.85 6.81
C GLN A 464 -11.78 -11.31 6.52
N LYS A 465 -11.96 -11.77 5.28
CA LYS A 465 -11.52 -13.11 4.86
C LYS A 465 -10.01 -13.27 4.95
N LEU A 466 -9.25 -12.25 4.51
CA LEU A 466 -7.79 -12.26 4.59
C LEU A 466 -7.28 -12.33 6.03
N LEU A 467 -7.94 -11.65 6.98
CA LEU A 467 -7.59 -11.73 8.39
C LEU A 467 -7.75 -13.17 8.93
N GLN A 468 -8.83 -13.87 8.55
CA GLN A 468 -9.05 -15.25 8.95
C GLN A 468 -7.98 -16.17 8.39
N VAL A 469 -7.75 -16.13 7.06
CA VAL A 469 -6.76 -16.98 6.38
C VAL A 469 -5.33 -16.73 6.91
N SER A 470 -4.98 -15.49 7.17
CA SER A 470 -3.64 -15.13 7.67
C SER A 470 -3.33 -15.70 9.06
N LEU A 471 -4.36 -16.10 9.81
CA LEU A 471 -4.24 -16.61 11.17
C LEU A 471 -4.54 -18.12 11.28
N GLU A 472 -4.83 -18.80 10.18
CA GLU A 472 -5.01 -20.26 10.17
C GLU A 472 -3.76 -20.97 10.70
N GLY A 473 -3.98 -21.97 11.56
CA GLY A 473 -2.90 -22.71 12.21
C GLY A 473 -2.14 -21.94 13.30
N SER A 474 -2.57 -20.73 13.68
CA SER A 474 -1.90 -19.94 14.72
C SER A 474 -2.28 -20.36 16.15
N VAL A 475 -3.30 -21.21 16.30
CA VAL A 475 -3.86 -21.70 17.58
C VAL A 475 -3.58 -23.20 17.70
N GLY A 476 -2.32 -23.58 17.82
CA GLY A 476 -1.88 -24.96 18.03
C GLY A 476 -0.82 -25.04 19.09
#